data_8211ee5664114c6396425829f278d69c
#
_entry.id   8211ee5664114c6396425829f278d69c
#
_cell.length_a   1.000
_cell.length_b   1.000
_cell.length_c   1.000
_cell.angle_alpha   90.00
_cell.angle_beta   90.00
_cell.angle_gamma   90.00
#
_symmetry.space_group_name_H-M   'P 1'
#
loop_
_entity.id
_entity.type
_entity.pdbx_description
1 polymer ?
#
loop_
_entity_poly.entity_id
_entity_poly.type
_entity_poly.pdbx_seq_one_letter_code
_entity_poly.pdbx_strand_id
1 'polypeptide(L)'
;MAMTKRQLAIVAWALAWAPLLCGLDSPSDKGVKLEPQPKEVQLRDGGFQVGPRTKIFVQLGHQAEDRIAAETLAEEVQDQAGLKLNIFGMKAEGKAEGGAIVLARLEDDRVRHFLARNGLKADSAVGPDGYLLFSDKSHLIVAASTGQGLFYGVQTLRQLLRPTGNGLICPAVGIRDWPSLQKSVPALSQLRRPEFPSRPQ
;
A
#
# COMPACT_ATOMS: atom_id res chain seq x y z
N MET A 1 81.73 -1.70 -34.60
CA MET A 1 81.65 -0.67 -35.63
C MET A 1 80.24 -0.08 -35.61
N ALA A 2 80.18 1.22 -35.41
CA ALA A 2 79.07 2.17 -35.58
C ALA A 2 77.85 2.08 -34.66
N MET A 3 77.91 2.93 -33.66
CA MET A 3 76.82 3.55 -32.93
C MET A 3 75.88 4.33 -33.86
N THR A 4 74.59 4.36 -33.58
CA THR A 4 73.83 5.57 -33.88
C THR A 4 72.76 5.78 -32.77
N LYS A 5 72.95 6.84 -32.07
CA LYS A 5 72.06 7.46 -31.09
C LYS A 5 70.84 8.00 -31.79
N ARG A 6 69.66 7.75 -31.28
CA ARG A 6 68.52 8.68 -31.42
C ARG A 6 67.81 8.81 -30.10
N GLN A 7 68.00 10.00 -29.61
CA GLN A 7 67.36 10.53 -28.43
C GLN A 7 65.84 10.75 -28.70
N LEU A 8 65.02 10.24 -27.82
CA LEU A 8 64.12 10.91 -26.91
C LEU A 8 63.40 12.14 -27.43
N ALA A 9 62.09 12.01 -27.59
CA ALA A 9 61.15 13.07 -27.31
C ALA A 9 60.02 12.46 -26.45
N ILE A 10 60.13 12.68 -25.15
CA ILE A 10 59.08 12.45 -24.18
C ILE A 10 58.10 13.61 -24.35
N VAL A 11 56.99 13.39 -25.03
CA VAL A 11 55.85 14.30 -24.99
C VAL A 11 54.92 13.81 -23.89
N ALA A 12 55.01 14.49 -22.78
CA ALA A 12 54.09 14.33 -21.64
C ALA A 12 52.69 14.79 -22.07
N TRP A 13 51.83 13.86 -22.36
CA TRP A 13 50.39 14.10 -22.44
C TRP A 13 49.81 13.94 -21.04
N ALA A 14 49.78 15.05 -20.32
CA ALA A 14 48.96 15.20 -19.16
C ALA A 14 47.49 15.27 -19.61
N LEU A 15 46.88 14.12 -19.85
CA LEU A 15 45.42 14.03 -19.95
C LEU A 15 44.82 14.23 -18.56
N ALA A 16 44.32 15.44 -18.34
CA ALA A 16 43.49 15.80 -17.25
C ALA A 16 42.26 14.85 -17.21
N TRP A 17 42.31 13.86 -16.35
CA TRP A 17 41.11 13.15 -15.91
C TRP A 17 40.30 14.08 -15.06
N ALA A 18 39.41 14.84 -15.70
CA ALA A 18 38.27 15.41 -15.00
C ALA A 18 37.39 14.22 -14.58
N PRO A 19 37.12 14.00 -13.30
CA PRO A 19 36.07 13.10 -12.90
C PRO A 19 34.77 13.71 -13.42
N LEU A 20 34.19 13.08 -14.44
CA LEU A 20 32.80 13.26 -14.79
C LEU A 20 32.01 12.84 -13.55
N LEU A 21 31.71 13.81 -12.70
CA LEU A 21 30.68 13.68 -11.66
C LEU A 21 29.36 13.47 -12.41
N CYS A 22 29.19 12.23 -12.90
CA CYS A 22 27.90 11.70 -13.21
C CYS A 22 27.15 11.77 -11.88
N GLY A 23 26.25 12.74 -11.78
CA GLY A 23 25.35 12.84 -10.65
C GLY A 23 24.76 11.47 -10.43
N LEU A 24 25.21 10.80 -9.39
CA LEU A 24 24.46 9.75 -8.75
C LEU A 24 23.22 10.46 -8.21
N ASP A 25 22.21 10.62 -9.08
CA ASP A 25 20.86 10.75 -8.60
C ASP A 25 20.63 9.58 -7.65
N SER A 26 20.83 9.84 -6.38
CA SER A 26 20.34 8.96 -5.32
C SER A 26 18.88 8.68 -5.67
N PRO A 27 18.44 7.42 -5.73
CA PRO A 27 17.03 7.10 -5.81
C PRO A 27 16.41 7.35 -4.45
N SER A 28 16.47 8.59 -3.98
CA SER A 28 15.86 9.06 -2.77
C SER A 28 14.54 9.71 -3.16
N ASP A 29 13.57 9.15 -2.60
CA ASP A 29 12.16 9.53 -2.52
C ASP A 29 11.24 8.76 -3.48
N LYS A 30 11.29 7.44 -3.37
CA LYS A 30 10.13 6.60 -3.71
C LYS A 30 9.08 6.71 -2.60
N GLY A 31 8.88 7.90 -2.06
CA GLY A 31 7.84 8.19 -1.11
C GLY A 31 6.49 7.98 -1.79
N VAL A 32 5.80 6.89 -1.42
CA VAL A 32 4.41 6.72 -1.85
C VAL A 32 3.61 7.80 -1.11
N LYS A 33 3.15 8.80 -1.86
CA LYS A 33 2.28 9.83 -1.29
C LYS A 33 0.87 9.27 -1.18
N LEU A 34 0.41 9.07 0.04
CA LEU A 34 -0.93 8.57 0.38
C LEU A 34 -1.69 9.66 1.14
N GLU A 35 -2.98 9.81 0.85
CA GLU A 35 -3.88 10.74 1.51
C GLU A 35 -5.17 10.03 1.95
N PRO A 36 -5.44 10.00 3.27
CA PRO A 36 -4.59 10.41 4.38
C PRO A 36 -3.33 9.55 4.50
N GLN A 37 -2.27 10.09 5.09
CA GLN A 37 -1.05 9.31 5.29
C GLN A 37 -1.26 8.24 6.36
N PRO A 38 -1.01 6.96 6.05
CA PRO A 38 -1.12 5.88 7.02
C PRO A 38 -0.14 6.04 8.17
N LYS A 39 -0.47 5.49 9.34
CA LYS A 39 0.35 5.56 10.56
C LYS A 39 1.72 4.92 10.40
N GLU A 40 1.77 3.78 9.74
CA GLU A 40 3.02 3.04 9.52
C GLU A 40 3.08 2.56 8.07
N VAL A 41 4.20 2.88 7.41
CA VAL A 41 4.48 2.47 6.03
C VAL A 41 5.89 1.92 5.96
N GLN A 42 6.04 0.71 5.45
CA GLN A 42 7.32 0.03 5.22
C GLN A 42 7.45 -0.26 3.72
N LEU A 43 8.27 0.50 3.02
CA LEU A 43 8.56 0.25 1.61
C LEU A 43 9.52 -0.93 1.45
N ARG A 44 9.34 -1.70 0.38
CA ARG A 44 10.14 -2.88 0.03
C ARG A 44 10.45 -2.87 -1.46
N ASP A 45 11.39 -3.72 -1.89
CA ASP A 45 11.75 -3.80 -3.30
C ASP A 45 10.79 -4.69 -4.08
N GLY A 46 10.41 -4.22 -5.27
CA GLY A 46 9.52 -4.91 -6.20
C GLY A 46 8.07 -4.49 -6.09
N GLY A 47 7.15 -5.37 -6.48
CA GLY A 47 5.72 -5.10 -6.45
C GLY A 47 4.89 -6.22 -7.04
N PHE A 48 3.61 -6.19 -6.75
CA PHE A 48 2.61 -7.13 -7.24
C PHE A 48 2.05 -6.65 -8.58
N GLN A 49 2.10 -7.53 -9.59
CA GLN A 49 1.54 -7.23 -10.91
C GLN A 49 0.06 -7.62 -10.97
N VAL A 50 -0.79 -6.64 -11.27
CA VAL A 50 -2.21 -6.84 -11.54
C VAL A 50 -2.42 -6.90 -13.04
N GLY A 51 -2.87 -8.03 -13.53
CA GLY A 51 -3.07 -8.28 -14.96
C GLY A 51 -4.38 -9.01 -15.26
N PRO A 52 -4.62 -9.38 -16.53
CA PRO A 52 -5.91 -9.97 -16.96
C PRO A 52 -6.30 -11.28 -16.25
N ARG A 53 -5.34 -11.99 -15.67
CA ARG A 53 -5.57 -13.24 -14.92
C ARG A 53 -5.67 -13.06 -13.42
N THR A 54 -5.46 -11.85 -12.93
CA THR A 54 -5.59 -11.54 -11.50
C THR A 54 -7.04 -11.71 -11.05
N LYS A 55 -7.22 -12.32 -9.90
CA LYS A 55 -8.53 -12.56 -9.26
C LYS A 55 -8.59 -11.82 -7.94
N ILE A 56 -9.77 -11.41 -7.53
CA ILE A 56 -10.03 -10.88 -6.18
C ILE A 56 -10.70 -11.98 -5.37
N PHE A 57 -10.14 -12.32 -4.23
CA PHE A 57 -10.73 -13.25 -3.27
C PHE A 57 -11.21 -12.51 -2.03
N VAL A 58 -12.45 -12.80 -1.65
CA VAL A 58 -13.08 -12.29 -0.43
C VAL A 58 -13.35 -13.47 0.50
N GLN A 59 -13.05 -13.33 1.77
CA GLN A 59 -13.28 -14.39 2.74
C GLN A 59 -14.78 -14.69 2.90
N LEU A 60 -15.14 -15.99 2.86
CA LEU A 60 -16.51 -16.43 3.11
C LEU A 60 -16.92 -16.18 4.57
N GLY A 61 -18.18 -15.87 4.78
CA GLY A 61 -18.76 -15.53 6.10
C GLY A 61 -19.08 -14.03 6.24
N HIS A 62 -18.35 -13.15 5.57
CA HIS A 62 -18.52 -11.69 5.62
C HIS A 62 -18.78 -11.07 4.24
N GLN A 63 -19.17 -11.88 3.26
CA GLN A 63 -19.28 -11.45 1.85
C GLN A 63 -20.19 -10.25 1.63
N ALA A 64 -21.29 -10.13 2.38
CA ALA A 64 -22.22 -9.01 2.22
C ALA A 64 -21.57 -7.67 2.59
N GLU A 65 -20.75 -7.66 3.64
CA GLU A 65 -20.05 -6.46 4.13
C GLU A 65 -18.81 -6.15 3.28
N ASP A 66 -18.06 -7.19 2.88
CA ASP A 66 -16.78 -7.06 2.21
C ASP A 66 -16.92 -6.84 0.70
N ARG A 67 -18.11 -7.11 0.17
CA ARG A 67 -18.41 -7.01 -1.25
C ARG A 67 -18.18 -5.59 -1.78
N ILE A 68 -18.59 -4.59 -1.04
CA ILE A 68 -18.42 -3.18 -1.43
C ILE A 68 -16.93 -2.87 -1.64
N ALA A 69 -16.06 -3.31 -0.74
CA ALA A 69 -14.63 -3.13 -0.88
C ALA A 69 -14.07 -3.84 -2.13
N ALA A 70 -14.52 -5.06 -2.40
CA ALA A 70 -14.08 -5.84 -3.57
C ALA A 70 -14.57 -5.24 -4.89
N GLU A 71 -15.81 -4.80 -4.96
CA GLU A 71 -16.39 -4.14 -6.14
C GLU A 71 -15.69 -2.81 -6.41
N THR A 72 -15.48 -1.99 -5.38
CA THR A 72 -14.72 -0.73 -5.49
C THR A 72 -13.31 -0.95 -6.05
N LEU A 73 -12.62 -2.01 -5.62
CA LEU A 73 -11.31 -2.34 -6.15
C LEU A 73 -11.38 -2.80 -7.62
N ALA A 74 -12.36 -3.64 -7.95
CA ALA A 74 -12.55 -4.13 -9.32
C ALA A 74 -12.88 -2.99 -10.29
N GLU A 75 -13.73 -2.04 -9.88
CA GLU A 75 -14.04 -0.82 -10.64
C GLU A 75 -12.81 0.03 -10.88
N GLU A 76 -12.00 0.27 -9.83
CA GLU A 76 -10.76 1.05 -9.97
C GLU A 76 -9.78 0.41 -10.97
N VAL A 77 -9.59 -0.91 -10.91
CA VAL A 77 -8.74 -1.63 -11.85
C VAL A 77 -9.29 -1.58 -13.27
N GLN A 78 -10.61 -1.64 -13.42
CA GLN A 78 -11.28 -1.46 -14.71
C GLN A 78 -11.06 -0.05 -15.26
N ASP A 79 -11.19 0.97 -14.43
CA ASP A 79 -11.07 2.38 -14.85
C ASP A 79 -9.62 2.74 -15.20
N GLN A 80 -8.65 2.28 -14.41
CA GLN A 80 -7.24 2.60 -14.63
C GLN A 80 -6.58 1.80 -15.75
N ALA A 81 -6.97 0.54 -15.95
CA ALA A 81 -6.28 -0.38 -16.87
C ALA A 81 -7.19 -1.13 -17.86
N GLY A 82 -8.50 -0.91 -17.82
CA GLY A 82 -9.45 -1.64 -18.65
C GLY A 82 -9.59 -3.13 -18.30
N LEU A 83 -9.05 -3.56 -17.15
CA LEU A 83 -9.03 -4.95 -16.74
C LEU A 83 -10.26 -5.31 -15.89
N LYS A 84 -11.04 -6.26 -16.37
CA LYS A 84 -12.18 -6.79 -15.61
C LYS A 84 -11.74 -7.94 -14.70
N LEU A 85 -11.62 -7.69 -13.41
CA LEU A 85 -11.29 -8.69 -12.42
C LEU A 85 -12.54 -9.40 -11.90
N ASN A 86 -12.45 -10.74 -11.74
CA ASN A 86 -13.53 -11.52 -11.15
C ASN A 86 -13.34 -11.62 -9.63
N ILE A 87 -14.47 -11.51 -8.91
CA ILE A 87 -14.52 -11.62 -7.45
C ILE A 87 -15.00 -13.02 -7.08
N PHE A 88 -14.26 -13.70 -6.22
CA PHE A 88 -14.55 -15.06 -5.75
C PHE A 88 -14.62 -15.09 -4.23
N GLY A 89 -15.51 -15.91 -3.70
CA GLY A 89 -15.49 -16.27 -2.27
C GLY A 89 -14.40 -17.31 -1.99
N MET A 90 -13.62 -17.10 -0.94
CA MET A 90 -12.58 -18.02 -0.49
C MET A 90 -12.90 -18.50 0.93
N LYS A 91 -12.89 -19.84 1.14
CA LYS A 91 -12.92 -20.39 2.50
C LYS A 91 -11.62 -20.04 3.21
N ALA A 92 -11.68 -19.84 4.53
CA ALA A 92 -10.49 -19.57 5.35
C ALA A 92 -9.37 -20.62 5.12
N GLU A 93 -9.73 -21.83 4.68
CA GLU A 93 -8.81 -22.93 4.34
C GLU A 93 -8.21 -22.85 2.93
N GLY A 94 -8.71 -21.94 2.07
CA GLY A 94 -8.24 -21.80 0.70
C GLY A 94 -6.83 -21.20 0.65
N LYS A 95 -5.96 -21.79 -0.20
CA LYS A 95 -4.73 -21.13 -0.60
C LYS A 95 -5.08 -20.16 -1.72
N ALA A 96 -4.79 -18.87 -1.54
CA ALA A 96 -4.80 -17.98 -2.68
C ALA A 96 -3.69 -18.42 -3.65
N GLU A 97 -4.07 -18.74 -4.87
CA GLU A 97 -3.09 -19.00 -5.93
C GLU A 97 -2.28 -17.70 -6.18
N GLY A 98 -1.01 -17.87 -6.51
CA GLY A 98 -0.17 -16.71 -6.85
C GLY A 98 -0.81 -15.85 -7.94
N GLY A 99 -0.76 -14.53 -7.77
CA GLY A 99 -1.41 -13.58 -8.68
C GLY A 99 -2.85 -13.22 -8.28
N ALA A 100 -3.22 -13.44 -7.03
CA ALA A 100 -4.51 -13.06 -6.47
C ALA A 100 -4.40 -11.89 -5.50
N ILE A 101 -5.41 -11.03 -5.49
CA ILE A 101 -5.64 -10.02 -4.46
C ILE A 101 -6.56 -10.64 -3.41
N VAL A 102 -6.17 -10.60 -2.16
CA VAL A 102 -6.92 -11.22 -1.06
C VAL A 102 -7.46 -10.14 -0.13
N LEU A 103 -8.76 -10.09 0.01
CA LEU A 103 -9.46 -9.28 1.00
C LEU A 103 -9.89 -10.21 2.14
N ALA A 104 -9.28 -10.06 3.29
CA ALA A 104 -9.41 -11.02 4.39
C ALA A 104 -9.79 -10.36 5.73
N ARG A 105 -10.26 -11.18 6.65
CA ARG A 105 -10.55 -10.77 8.03
C ARG A 105 -9.39 -11.14 8.96
N LEU A 106 -9.08 -10.22 9.89
CA LEU A 106 -8.03 -10.43 10.88
C LEU A 106 -8.37 -11.47 11.95
N GLU A 107 -9.59 -11.99 11.99
CA GLU A 107 -9.99 -13.16 12.78
C GLU A 107 -9.40 -14.47 12.25
N ASP A 108 -8.99 -14.53 10.98
CA ASP A 108 -8.29 -15.69 10.42
C ASP A 108 -6.83 -15.74 10.93
N ASP A 109 -6.53 -16.74 11.74
CA ASP A 109 -5.20 -16.93 12.32
C ASP A 109 -4.10 -17.08 11.28
N ARG A 110 -4.39 -17.66 10.13
CA ARG A 110 -3.39 -17.84 9.06
C ARG A 110 -3.01 -16.51 8.44
N VAL A 111 -4.01 -15.65 8.20
CA VAL A 111 -3.80 -14.28 7.70
C VAL A 111 -2.98 -13.50 8.71
N ARG A 112 -3.36 -13.55 10.00
CA ARG A 112 -2.60 -12.88 11.06
C ARG A 112 -1.16 -13.39 11.16
N HIS A 113 -0.95 -14.69 11.15
CA HIS A 113 0.39 -15.28 11.20
C HIS A 113 1.22 -14.94 9.97
N PHE A 114 0.61 -14.95 8.78
CA PHE A 114 1.30 -14.54 7.56
C PHE A 114 1.75 -13.08 7.64
N LEU A 115 0.85 -12.17 8.01
CA LEU A 115 1.14 -10.74 8.13
C LEU A 115 2.19 -10.49 9.23
N ALA A 116 2.07 -11.13 10.38
CA ALA A 116 3.02 -10.99 11.49
C ALA A 116 4.44 -11.43 11.10
N ARG A 117 4.60 -12.55 10.37
CA ARG A 117 5.90 -12.99 9.84
C ARG A 117 6.50 -12.00 8.85
N ASN A 118 5.66 -11.21 8.20
CA ASN A 118 6.06 -10.14 7.29
C ASN A 118 6.16 -8.77 7.96
N GLY A 119 6.21 -8.72 9.30
CA GLY A 119 6.41 -7.49 10.06
C GLY A 119 5.16 -6.66 10.33
N LEU A 120 3.98 -7.17 9.96
CA LEU A 120 2.70 -6.49 10.16
C LEU A 120 1.90 -7.20 11.26
N LYS A 121 1.88 -6.65 12.47
CA LYS A 121 1.15 -7.21 13.60
C LYS A 121 -0.24 -6.58 13.73
N ALA A 122 -1.25 -7.42 13.85
CA ALA A 122 -2.60 -7.04 14.22
C ALA A 122 -2.70 -6.97 15.75
N ASP A 123 -2.29 -5.86 16.32
CA ASP A 123 -2.43 -5.59 17.75
C ASP A 123 -3.64 -4.70 18.06
N SER A 124 -3.87 -4.40 19.33
CA SER A 124 -4.99 -3.59 19.77
C SER A 124 -4.99 -2.15 19.24
N ALA A 125 -3.85 -1.65 18.76
CA ALA A 125 -3.75 -0.31 18.19
C ALA A 125 -4.51 -0.19 16.86
N VAL A 126 -4.53 -1.27 16.06
CA VAL A 126 -5.25 -1.29 14.77
C VAL A 126 -6.76 -1.11 14.97
N GLY A 127 -7.32 -1.65 16.06
CA GLY A 127 -8.73 -1.51 16.38
C GLY A 127 -9.68 -2.12 15.33
N PRO A 128 -11.00 -1.88 15.45
CA PRO A 128 -11.97 -2.46 14.52
C PRO A 128 -11.93 -1.85 13.11
N ASP A 129 -11.71 -0.55 13.02
CA ASP A 129 -11.75 0.19 11.75
C ASP A 129 -10.38 0.37 11.09
N GLY A 130 -9.33 -0.18 11.71
CA GLY A 130 -8.00 -0.20 11.12
C GLY A 130 -7.82 -1.37 10.15
N TYR A 131 -6.72 -1.30 9.40
CA TYR A 131 -6.38 -2.32 8.42
C TYR A 131 -4.87 -2.56 8.35
N LEU A 132 -4.53 -3.72 7.79
CA LEU A 132 -3.19 -4.10 7.37
C LEU A 132 -3.20 -4.32 5.87
N LEU A 133 -2.21 -3.77 5.18
CA LEU A 133 -2.00 -4.00 3.75
C LEU A 133 -0.59 -4.52 3.53
N PHE A 134 -0.48 -5.63 2.84
CA PHE A 134 0.79 -6.24 2.48
C PHE A 134 0.86 -6.50 0.99
N SER A 135 1.96 -6.08 0.37
CA SER A 135 2.26 -6.35 -1.03
C SER A 135 3.70 -6.78 -1.20
N ASP A 136 3.93 -7.83 -1.96
CA ASP A 136 5.22 -8.26 -2.50
C ASP A 136 5.04 -8.74 -3.97
N LYS A 137 6.02 -9.43 -4.53
CA LYS A 137 5.93 -9.96 -5.91
C LYS A 137 4.84 -11.03 -6.09
N SER A 138 4.46 -11.72 -5.01
CA SER A 138 3.60 -12.90 -5.03
C SER A 138 2.26 -12.69 -4.35
N HIS A 139 2.18 -11.75 -3.43
CA HIS A 139 1.03 -11.54 -2.55
C HIS A 139 0.58 -10.10 -2.56
N LEU A 140 -0.72 -9.91 -2.59
CA LEU A 140 -1.38 -8.64 -2.34
C LEU A 140 -2.58 -8.89 -1.43
N ILE A 141 -2.45 -8.48 -0.17
CA ILE A 141 -3.41 -8.79 0.88
C ILE A 141 -3.83 -7.50 1.57
N VAL A 142 -5.13 -7.29 1.69
CA VAL A 142 -5.73 -6.30 2.58
C VAL A 142 -6.50 -7.04 3.65
N ALA A 143 -6.24 -6.77 4.90
CA ALA A 143 -6.88 -7.44 6.03
C ALA A 143 -7.35 -6.44 7.10
N ALA A 144 -8.56 -6.66 7.61
CA ALA A 144 -9.16 -5.83 8.64
C ALA A 144 -10.11 -6.65 9.54
N SER A 145 -10.48 -6.09 10.69
CA SER A 145 -11.45 -6.75 11.60
C SER A 145 -12.89 -6.56 11.14
N THR A 146 -13.19 -5.46 10.42
CA THR A 146 -14.55 -5.12 9.95
C THR A 146 -14.56 -4.85 8.44
N GLY A 147 -15.74 -4.86 7.82
CA GLY A 147 -15.92 -4.46 6.42
C GLY A 147 -15.53 -3.00 6.18
N GLN A 148 -15.75 -2.13 7.17
CA GLN A 148 -15.35 -0.73 7.09
C GLN A 148 -13.82 -0.57 7.07
N GLY A 149 -13.10 -1.25 7.96
CA GLY A 149 -11.64 -1.27 7.94
C GLY A 149 -11.10 -1.84 6.63
N LEU A 150 -11.73 -2.90 6.11
CA LEU A 150 -11.35 -3.47 4.81
C LEU A 150 -11.55 -2.46 3.66
N PHE A 151 -12.66 -1.73 3.67
CA PHE A 151 -12.92 -0.67 2.71
C PHE A 151 -11.83 0.43 2.76
N TYR A 152 -11.42 0.87 3.95
CA TYR A 152 -10.34 1.86 4.10
C TYR A 152 -8.99 1.33 3.56
N GLY A 153 -8.69 0.06 3.82
CA GLY A 153 -7.51 -0.59 3.26
C GLY A 153 -7.53 -0.64 1.73
N VAL A 154 -8.70 -0.88 1.13
CA VAL A 154 -8.89 -0.81 -0.33
C VAL A 154 -8.72 0.60 -0.86
N GLN A 155 -9.20 1.65 -0.16
CA GLN A 155 -8.96 3.04 -0.57
C GLN A 155 -7.46 3.38 -0.61
N THR A 156 -6.69 2.85 0.32
CA THR A 156 -5.23 2.99 0.32
C THR A 156 -4.60 2.19 -0.83
N LEU A 157 -5.06 0.96 -1.06
CA LEU A 157 -4.58 0.14 -2.17
C LEU A 157 -4.79 0.82 -3.52
N ARG A 158 -5.95 1.43 -3.75
CA ARG A 158 -6.26 2.19 -4.97
C ARG A 158 -5.23 3.28 -5.25
N GLN A 159 -4.79 3.99 -4.22
CA GLN A 159 -3.75 5.03 -4.34
C GLN A 159 -2.35 4.46 -4.62
N LEU A 160 -2.11 3.19 -4.30
CA LEU A 160 -0.84 2.51 -4.56
C LEU A 160 -0.72 1.98 -6.00
N LEU A 161 -1.85 1.69 -6.64
CA LEU A 161 -1.86 1.15 -7.99
C LEU A 161 -1.28 2.16 -8.98
N ARG A 162 -0.40 1.69 -9.84
CA ARG A 162 0.23 2.50 -10.91
C ARG A 162 0.08 1.79 -12.24
N PRO A 163 -0.33 2.48 -13.30
CA PRO A 163 -0.40 1.91 -14.64
C PRO A 163 0.97 1.40 -15.12
N THR A 164 0.94 0.27 -15.82
CA THR A 164 2.08 -0.31 -16.55
C THR A 164 1.65 -0.66 -17.97
N GLY A 165 2.58 -1.06 -18.81
CA GLY A 165 2.25 -1.45 -20.19
C GLY A 165 1.25 -2.62 -20.32
N ASN A 166 1.12 -3.46 -19.28
CA ASN A 166 0.31 -4.68 -19.30
C ASN A 166 -0.70 -4.78 -18.14
N GLY A 167 -1.06 -3.67 -17.52
CA GLY A 167 -1.98 -3.64 -16.38
C GLY A 167 -1.54 -2.64 -15.32
N LEU A 168 -1.61 -3.03 -14.05
CA LEU A 168 -1.19 -2.18 -12.92
C LEU A 168 -0.10 -2.87 -12.11
N ILE A 169 0.67 -2.07 -11.38
CA ILE A 169 1.59 -2.54 -10.35
C ILE A 169 1.23 -1.90 -9.01
N CYS A 170 1.18 -2.71 -7.96
CA CYS A 170 1.20 -2.26 -6.59
C CYS A 170 2.64 -2.37 -6.07
N PRO A 171 3.30 -1.31 -5.61
CA PRO A 171 4.65 -1.42 -5.06
C PRO A 171 4.66 -2.37 -3.86
N ALA A 172 5.79 -3.03 -3.64
CA ALA A 172 5.95 -3.87 -2.47
C ALA A 172 5.98 -3.01 -1.20
N VAL A 173 5.02 -3.21 -0.31
CA VAL A 173 4.80 -2.37 0.85
C VAL A 173 4.14 -3.15 1.99
N GLY A 174 4.45 -2.76 3.21
CA GLY A 174 3.69 -3.12 4.41
C GLY A 174 3.08 -1.87 5.03
N ILE A 175 1.78 -1.84 5.21
CA ILE A 175 1.06 -0.71 5.82
C ILE A 175 0.25 -1.19 7.01
N ARG A 176 0.31 -0.43 8.09
CA ARG A 176 -0.62 -0.51 9.22
C ARG A 176 -1.26 0.85 9.42
N ASP A 177 -2.57 0.88 9.45
CA ASP A 177 -3.30 2.13 9.68
C ASP A 177 -4.56 1.91 10.50
N TRP A 178 -4.93 2.93 11.23
CA TRP A 178 -6.13 2.97 12.06
C TRP A 178 -6.60 4.41 12.24
N PRO A 179 -7.92 4.63 12.40
CA PRO A 179 -8.46 5.95 12.62
C PRO A 179 -7.86 6.62 13.84
N SER A 180 -7.42 7.86 13.69
CA SER A 180 -7.14 8.70 14.85
C SER A 180 -8.47 9.08 15.47
N LEU A 181 -8.80 8.51 16.64
CA LEU A 181 -9.90 9.02 17.44
C LEU A 181 -9.54 10.46 17.83
N GLN A 182 -9.91 11.43 17.04
CA GLN A 182 -10.05 12.78 17.55
C GLN A 182 -11.19 12.73 18.58
N LYS A 183 -10.84 12.66 19.85
CA LYS A 183 -11.76 12.95 20.94
C LYS A 183 -12.16 14.43 20.85
N SER A 184 -13.09 14.74 20.01
CA SER A 184 -13.69 16.07 19.89
C SER A 184 -15.18 15.92 19.64
N VAL A 185 -15.84 15.22 20.55
CA VAL A 185 -17.22 15.56 20.82
C VAL A 185 -17.17 16.42 22.09
N PRO A 186 -17.31 17.74 22.00
CA PRO A 186 -17.63 18.53 23.19
C PRO A 186 -18.88 17.88 23.76
N ALA A 187 -18.82 17.48 25.02
CA ALA A 187 -19.96 16.90 25.68
C ALA A 187 -21.14 17.88 25.48
N LEU A 188 -22.26 17.39 24.94
CA LEU A 188 -23.50 18.13 24.78
C LEU A 188 -24.03 18.73 26.11
N SER A 189 -23.42 18.37 27.24
CA SER A 189 -23.66 18.93 28.58
C SER A 189 -23.23 20.38 28.73
N GLN A 190 -22.49 20.98 27.80
CA GLN A 190 -22.07 22.38 27.84
C GLN A 190 -22.94 23.32 27.00
N LEU A 191 -23.94 22.81 26.31
CA LEU A 191 -24.96 23.66 25.71
C LEU A 191 -25.84 24.17 26.83
N ARG A 192 -25.47 25.34 27.41
CA ARG A 192 -26.35 26.12 28.28
C ARG A 192 -27.69 26.25 27.54
N ARG A 193 -28.76 25.75 28.20
CA ARG A 193 -30.13 26.04 27.74
C ARG A 193 -30.25 27.57 27.67
N PRO A 194 -30.72 28.15 26.59
CA PRO A 194 -31.06 29.57 26.57
C PRO A 194 -32.15 29.80 27.60
N GLU A 195 -31.87 30.67 28.61
CA GLU A 195 -32.88 31.14 29.53
C GLU A 195 -33.83 32.02 28.72
N PHE A 196 -35.07 31.55 28.53
CA PHE A 196 -36.14 32.39 28.02
C PHE A 196 -36.58 33.37 29.09
N PRO A 197 -36.59 34.69 28.85
CA PRO A 197 -37.11 35.66 29.79
C PRO A 197 -38.60 35.39 30.05
N SER A 198 -38.96 35.25 31.33
CA SER A 198 -40.35 35.13 31.78
C SER A 198 -41.16 36.34 31.31
N ARG A 199 -42.31 36.09 30.67
CA ARG A 199 -43.27 37.13 30.29
C ARG A 199 -43.73 37.87 31.54
N PRO A 200 -43.74 39.22 31.53
CA PRO A 200 -44.45 39.99 32.55
C PRO A 200 -45.96 39.80 32.40
N GLN A 201 -46.63 39.69 33.57
CA GLN A 201 -48.11 39.62 33.71
C GLN A 201 -48.72 41.00 33.42
#